data_4d7a6bb8c9e88347ee18da76b72267eb
#
_entry.id   4d7a6bb8c9e88347ee18da76b72267eb
#
_cell.length_a   1.000
_cell.length_b   1.000
_cell.length_c   1.000
_cell.angle_alpha   90.00
_cell.angle_beta   90.00
_cell.angle_gamma   90.00
#
_symmetry.space_group_name_H-M   'P 1'
#
loop_
_entity.id
_entity.type
_entity.pdbx_description
1 polymer ?
#
loop_
_entity_poly.entity_id
_entity_poly.type
_entity_poly.pdbx_seq_one_letter_code
_entity_poly.pdbx_strand_id
1 'polypeptide(L)'
;MSADSTAAPLIEAERLTKRYVVGRTIMPGSGRALQAVDGVSLTVRPKETLGLVGESGCGKSTLGRCLTRLHDIDDGTLRFEGVDITKSSRRELRPFRRRMQMIFQDPSASLNPRRRVGDLIAEPLHVHAIRSRADIPARLKELMELVGLPAAYLERYPHEFSGGQRQRIGIARALAMEPSLIVADEPVSALDVSIQAQIVNLFMELRERLSLTYIFIAHDLAVVRHVSTRTAVMYLGSIVETGPTDLIFDRPAHPYTEALLSAIPVPRARGAGPRERIILKGDLPSPLDPPAGCKFSTRCPFVSERCRSERPQLRPLPDGRSVACHFPRQANQDSSAHLDASNGRAPIESQASIASISVAFGGKLSLRRAFSSRSTHSVQ
;
A
#
# COMPACT_ATOMS: atom_id res chain seq x y z
N MET A 1 -10.64 -14.54 8.76
CA MET A 1 -11.91 -14.25 8.05
C MET A 1 -11.63 -14.40 6.57
N SER A 2 -12.21 -15.44 5.95
CA SER A 2 -12.04 -15.76 4.53
C SER A 2 -12.68 -14.66 3.70
N ALA A 3 -11.89 -13.90 2.92
CA ALA A 3 -12.43 -12.94 1.97
C ALA A 3 -13.26 -13.72 0.94
N ASP A 4 -14.50 -13.30 0.78
CA ASP A 4 -15.47 -13.88 -0.11
C ASP A 4 -14.91 -13.94 -1.55
N SER A 5 -14.50 -15.12 -1.98
CA SER A 5 -13.79 -15.38 -3.27
C SER A 5 -14.66 -15.09 -4.49
N THR A 6 -15.95 -14.79 -4.30
CA THR A 6 -16.97 -14.68 -5.35
C THR A 6 -17.35 -13.24 -5.73
N ALA A 7 -16.93 -12.24 -4.96
CA ALA A 7 -17.26 -10.85 -5.25
C ALA A 7 -16.54 -10.36 -6.52
N ALA A 8 -17.27 -9.72 -7.44
CA ALA A 8 -16.70 -9.07 -8.60
C ALA A 8 -15.63 -8.05 -8.19
N PRO A 9 -14.50 -7.96 -8.90
CA PRO A 9 -13.44 -7.02 -8.57
C PRO A 9 -13.90 -5.57 -8.70
N LEU A 10 -13.41 -4.71 -7.80
CA LEU A 10 -13.63 -3.27 -7.84
C LEU A 10 -12.77 -2.61 -8.93
N ILE A 11 -11.51 -3.08 -9.07
CA ILE A 11 -10.57 -2.72 -10.14
C ILE A 11 -10.14 -3.97 -10.88
N GLU A 12 -10.19 -3.89 -12.20
CA GLU A 12 -9.57 -4.85 -13.13
C GLU A 12 -8.65 -4.09 -14.07
N ALA A 13 -7.39 -4.42 -14.03
CA ALA A 13 -6.38 -3.89 -14.93
C ALA A 13 -5.78 -5.04 -15.73
N GLU A 14 -5.80 -4.93 -17.05
CA GLU A 14 -5.26 -5.93 -17.98
C GLU A 14 -4.19 -5.30 -18.85
N ARG A 15 -2.95 -5.75 -18.73
CA ARG A 15 -1.78 -5.33 -19.52
C ARG A 15 -1.60 -3.81 -19.59
N LEU A 16 -1.88 -3.09 -18.50
CA LEU A 16 -1.72 -1.65 -18.46
C LEU A 16 -0.29 -1.24 -18.79
N THR A 17 -0.16 -0.29 -19.69
CA THR A 17 1.11 0.28 -20.11
C THR A 17 1.07 1.80 -20.04
N LYS A 18 2.13 2.41 -19.48
CA LYS A 18 2.34 3.86 -19.48
C LYS A 18 3.77 4.19 -19.85
N ARG A 19 3.91 5.05 -20.87
CA ARG A 19 5.19 5.51 -21.40
C ARG A 19 5.30 7.01 -21.26
N TYR A 20 6.52 7.49 -21.02
CA TYR A 20 6.85 8.91 -21.08
C TYR A 20 7.95 9.13 -22.09
N VAL A 21 7.80 10.13 -22.94
CA VAL A 21 8.87 10.52 -23.86
C VAL A 21 9.87 11.38 -23.11
N VAL A 22 11.12 10.94 -23.04
CA VAL A 22 12.22 11.62 -22.36
C VAL A 22 13.20 12.13 -23.41
N GLY A 23 13.58 13.39 -23.30
CA GLY A 23 14.51 14.08 -24.20
C GLY A 23 13.82 15.18 -25.05
N ARG A 24 14.58 16.23 -25.38
CA ARG A 24 14.14 17.27 -26.31
C ARG A 24 14.20 16.69 -27.73
N THR A 25 13.06 16.40 -28.31
CA THR A 25 12.93 16.02 -29.70
C THR A 25 12.90 17.26 -30.57
N ILE A 26 14.01 17.60 -31.21
CA ILE A 26 14.03 18.60 -32.31
C ILE A 26 13.48 17.94 -33.58
N MET A 27 13.50 16.60 -33.68
CA MET A 27 12.91 15.81 -34.76
C MET A 27 11.81 14.87 -34.25
N PRO A 28 10.67 14.76 -34.96
CA PRO A 28 9.65 13.76 -34.67
C PRO A 28 10.25 12.36 -34.72
N GLY A 29 10.15 11.58 -33.61
CA GLY A 29 10.59 10.18 -33.56
C GLY A 29 11.94 9.92 -32.87
N SER A 30 12.72 10.94 -32.44
CA SER A 30 14.02 10.76 -31.81
C SER A 30 14.01 10.67 -30.26
N GLY A 31 12.83 10.74 -29.61
CA GLY A 31 12.70 10.62 -28.15
C GLY A 31 12.79 9.17 -27.68
N ARG A 32 13.54 8.93 -26.61
CA ARG A 32 13.52 7.63 -25.92
C ARG A 32 12.26 7.52 -25.09
N ALA A 33 11.55 6.40 -25.18
CA ALA A 33 10.36 6.14 -24.38
C ALA A 33 10.74 5.48 -23.06
N LEU A 34 10.49 6.15 -21.93
CA LEU A 34 10.57 5.58 -20.60
C LEU A 34 9.30 4.76 -20.34
N GLN A 35 9.41 3.47 -20.14
CA GLN A 35 8.27 2.60 -19.84
C GLN A 35 8.07 2.49 -18.33
N ALA A 36 7.28 3.42 -17.77
CA ALA A 36 7.07 3.50 -16.32
C ALA A 36 6.12 2.42 -15.79
N VAL A 37 5.13 1.98 -16.62
CA VAL A 37 4.27 0.82 -16.39
C VAL A 37 4.31 -0.03 -17.65
N ASP A 38 4.54 -1.33 -17.50
CA ASP A 38 4.82 -2.23 -18.60
C ASP A 38 4.03 -3.53 -18.48
N GLY A 39 2.86 -3.57 -19.12
CA GLY A 39 2.01 -4.74 -19.22
C GLY A 39 1.49 -5.23 -17.88
N VAL A 40 1.17 -4.33 -16.95
CA VAL A 40 0.69 -4.69 -15.60
C VAL A 40 -0.74 -5.19 -15.66
N SER A 41 -0.96 -6.42 -15.15
CA SER A 41 -2.29 -6.97 -14.89
C SER A 41 -2.48 -7.19 -13.39
N LEU A 42 -3.57 -6.65 -12.86
CA LEU A 42 -3.94 -6.82 -11.45
C LEU A 42 -5.46 -6.64 -11.26
N THR A 43 -5.96 -7.22 -10.20
CA THR A 43 -7.34 -7.02 -9.72
C THR A 43 -7.31 -6.53 -8.28
N VAL A 44 -8.30 -5.73 -7.88
CA VAL A 44 -8.52 -5.33 -6.49
C VAL A 44 -9.97 -5.60 -6.14
N ARG A 45 -10.20 -6.34 -5.06
CA ARG A 45 -11.55 -6.70 -4.59
C ARG A 45 -12.10 -5.63 -3.65
N PRO A 46 -13.43 -5.54 -3.51
CA PRO A 46 -14.04 -4.69 -2.49
C PRO A 46 -13.51 -5.02 -1.08
N LYS A 47 -13.28 -4.00 -0.26
CA LYS A 47 -12.79 -4.09 1.13
C LYS A 47 -11.39 -4.71 1.28
N GLU A 48 -10.69 -4.92 0.18
CA GLU A 48 -9.30 -5.38 0.16
C GLU A 48 -8.33 -4.22 0.39
N THR A 49 -7.19 -4.51 1.02
CA THR A 49 -6.02 -3.63 0.96
C THR A 49 -4.94 -4.33 0.14
N LEU A 50 -4.71 -3.84 -1.08
CA LEU A 50 -3.60 -4.28 -1.92
C LEU A 50 -2.36 -3.43 -1.61
N GLY A 51 -1.33 -4.02 -1.03
CA GLY A 51 -0.02 -3.39 -0.88
C GLY A 51 0.76 -3.42 -2.19
N LEU A 52 1.30 -2.28 -2.61
CA LEU A 52 2.15 -2.20 -3.80
C LEU A 52 3.55 -1.75 -3.37
N VAL A 53 4.53 -2.65 -3.50
CA VAL A 53 5.91 -2.46 -3.04
C VAL A 53 6.93 -2.59 -4.16
N GLY A 54 8.14 -2.07 -3.93
CA GLY A 54 9.28 -2.14 -4.86
C GLY A 54 10.23 -0.97 -4.65
N GLU A 55 11.40 -1.01 -5.28
CA GLU A 55 12.39 0.07 -5.20
C GLU A 55 11.84 1.41 -5.68
N SER A 56 12.47 2.52 -5.22
CA SER A 56 12.11 3.87 -5.70
C SER A 56 12.28 3.96 -7.22
N GLY A 57 11.35 4.65 -7.89
CA GLY A 57 11.39 4.79 -9.35
C GLY A 57 10.92 3.57 -10.15
N CYS A 58 10.49 2.46 -9.54
CA CYS A 58 10.03 1.27 -10.28
C CYS A 58 8.64 1.42 -10.94
N GLY A 59 7.94 2.56 -10.76
CA GLY A 59 6.67 2.86 -11.43
C GLY A 59 5.42 2.79 -10.55
N LYS A 60 5.53 2.55 -9.24
CA LYS A 60 4.37 2.40 -8.30
C LYS A 60 3.39 3.57 -8.34
N SER A 61 3.89 4.79 -8.12
CA SER A 61 3.07 6.01 -8.14
C SER A 61 2.44 6.26 -9.52
N THR A 62 3.17 5.94 -10.59
CA THR A 62 2.62 6.01 -11.95
C THR A 62 1.47 5.03 -12.14
N LEU A 63 1.63 3.78 -11.67
CA LEU A 63 0.56 2.78 -11.71
C LEU A 63 -0.66 3.26 -10.91
N GLY A 64 -0.47 3.76 -9.69
CA GLY A 64 -1.56 4.31 -8.86
C GLY A 64 -2.33 5.44 -9.56
N ARG A 65 -1.60 6.34 -10.24
CA ARG A 65 -2.21 7.43 -11.04
C ARG A 65 -2.92 6.93 -12.30
N CYS A 66 -2.45 5.85 -12.94
CA CYS A 66 -3.15 5.20 -14.04
C CYS A 66 -4.44 4.54 -13.55
N LEU A 67 -4.40 3.82 -12.43
CA LEU A 67 -5.58 3.14 -11.85
C LEU A 67 -6.68 4.12 -11.42
N THR A 68 -6.32 5.35 -11.03
CA THR A 68 -7.27 6.44 -10.73
C THR A 68 -7.59 7.32 -11.94
N ARG A 69 -7.09 7.00 -13.13
CA ARG A 69 -7.24 7.81 -14.36
C ARG A 69 -6.82 9.28 -14.15
N LEU A 70 -5.83 9.53 -13.29
CA LEU A 70 -5.11 10.81 -13.23
C LEU A 70 -4.07 10.91 -14.34
N HIS A 71 -3.50 9.78 -14.76
CA HIS A 71 -2.72 9.64 -15.97
C HIS A 71 -3.47 8.81 -17.00
N ASP A 72 -3.37 9.21 -18.27
CA ASP A 72 -3.89 8.44 -19.37
C ASP A 72 -3.08 7.15 -19.55
N ILE A 73 -3.77 6.10 -19.94
CA ILE A 73 -3.25 4.76 -20.22
C ILE A 73 -2.92 4.70 -21.71
N ASP A 74 -1.70 4.25 -22.04
CA ASP A 74 -1.25 4.20 -23.44
C ASP A 74 -1.66 2.87 -24.09
N ASP A 75 -1.72 1.76 -23.32
CA ASP A 75 -2.16 0.44 -23.80
C ASP A 75 -2.72 -0.39 -22.62
N GLY A 76 -3.55 -1.39 -22.95
CA GLY A 76 -4.24 -2.24 -21.99
C GLY A 76 -5.66 -1.78 -21.68
N THR A 77 -6.31 -2.40 -20.70
CA THR A 77 -7.70 -2.14 -20.31
C THR A 77 -7.80 -1.90 -18.81
N LEU A 78 -8.60 -0.92 -18.42
CA LEU A 78 -8.92 -0.63 -17.01
C LEU A 78 -10.43 -0.60 -16.83
N ARG A 79 -10.94 -1.48 -15.94
CA ARG A 79 -12.35 -1.46 -15.53
C ARG A 79 -12.46 -1.08 -14.06
N PHE A 80 -13.45 -0.26 -13.76
CA PHE A 80 -13.86 0.07 -12.40
C PHE A 80 -15.31 -0.37 -12.21
N GLU A 81 -15.56 -1.29 -11.27
CA GLU A 81 -16.87 -1.91 -11.04
C GLU A 81 -17.49 -2.48 -12.33
N GLY A 82 -16.68 -3.17 -13.11
CA GLY A 82 -17.08 -3.78 -14.38
C GLY A 82 -17.20 -2.81 -15.54
N VAL A 83 -17.16 -1.49 -15.32
CA VAL A 83 -17.24 -0.48 -16.39
C VAL A 83 -15.86 -0.16 -16.93
N ASP A 84 -15.68 -0.28 -18.26
CA ASP A 84 -14.44 0.11 -18.93
C ASP A 84 -14.27 1.64 -18.92
N ILE A 85 -13.22 2.10 -18.24
CA ILE A 85 -12.86 3.51 -18.10
C ILE A 85 -11.55 3.85 -18.82
N THR A 86 -11.00 2.94 -19.60
CA THR A 86 -9.67 3.04 -20.23
C THR A 86 -9.49 4.30 -21.06
N LYS A 87 -10.47 4.61 -21.90
CA LYS A 87 -10.43 5.75 -22.83
C LYS A 87 -11.46 6.82 -22.52
N SER A 88 -12.10 6.73 -21.34
CA SER A 88 -13.11 7.70 -20.93
C SER A 88 -12.55 9.12 -20.87
N SER A 89 -13.30 10.06 -21.40
CA SER A 89 -13.02 11.49 -21.35
C SER A 89 -13.10 12.04 -19.92
N ARG A 90 -12.57 13.24 -19.69
CA ARG A 90 -12.64 13.90 -18.38
C ARG A 90 -14.06 14.06 -17.86
N ARG A 91 -15.05 14.25 -18.76
CA ARG A 91 -16.47 14.40 -18.41
C ARG A 91 -17.06 13.06 -17.98
N GLU A 92 -16.79 12.00 -18.72
CA GLU A 92 -17.23 10.64 -18.39
C GLU A 92 -16.60 10.09 -17.12
N LEU A 93 -15.34 10.49 -16.81
CA LEU A 93 -14.65 10.11 -15.57
C LEU A 93 -15.19 10.81 -14.31
N ARG A 94 -15.97 11.90 -14.45
CA ARG A 94 -16.43 12.69 -13.28
C ARG A 94 -17.17 11.87 -12.21
N PRO A 95 -18.13 10.98 -12.53
CA PRO A 95 -18.80 10.14 -11.54
C PRO A 95 -17.84 9.12 -10.88
N PHE A 96 -16.89 8.57 -11.64
CA PHE A 96 -15.92 7.62 -11.12
C PHE A 96 -14.88 8.29 -10.20
N ARG A 97 -14.45 9.52 -10.50
CA ARG A 97 -13.53 10.29 -9.66
C ARG A 97 -14.07 10.58 -8.27
N ARG A 98 -15.39 10.65 -8.09
CA ARG A 98 -16.00 10.71 -6.78
C ARG A 98 -15.69 9.44 -5.98
N ARG A 99 -15.74 8.29 -6.62
CA ARG A 99 -15.63 6.98 -5.98
C ARG A 99 -14.19 6.48 -5.88
N MET A 100 -13.28 7.05 -6.67
CA MET A 100 -11.83 6.75 -6.66
C MET A 100 -11.08 8.00 -6.19
N GLN A 101 -10.47 7.94 -5.03
CA GLN A 101 -9.69 9.05 -4.49
C GLN A 101 -8.22 8.69 -4.38
N MET A 102 -7.35 9.70 -4.42
CA MET A 102 -5.92 9.53 -4.23
C MET A 102 -5.41 10.41 -3.09
N ILE A 103 -4.63 9.80 -2.19
CA ILE A 103 -3.88 10.49 -1.15
C ILE A 103 -2.43 10.52 -1.61
N PHE A 104 -1.86 11.71 -1.76
CA PHE A 104 -0.52 11.92 -2.30
C PHE A 104 0.56 11.85 -1.23
N GLN A 105 1.78 11.57 -1.65
CA GLN A 105 2.98 11.41 -0.84
C GLN A 105 3.29 12.64 0.01
N ASP A 106 3.14 13.86 -0.53
CA ASP A 106 3.36 15.10 0.19
C ASP A 106 2.03 15.81 0.48
N PRO A 107 1.56 15.74 1.74
CA PRO A 107 0.34 16.45 2.13
C PRO A 107 0.49 17.97 2.01
N SER A 108 1.70 18.52 2.15
CA SER A 108 1.94 19.96 2.05
C SER A 108 1.76 20.46 0.62
N ALA A 109 2.25 19.72 -0.37
CA ALA A 109 2.04 20.03 -1.79
C ALA A 109 0.58 19.86 -2.23
N SER A 110 -0.20 19.03 -1.53
CA SER A 110 -1.60 18.74 -1.87
C SER A 110 -2.61 19.73 -1.28
N LEU A 111 -2.22 20.53 -0.28
CA LEU A 111 -3.07 21.49 0.43
C LEU A 111 -2.67 22.93 0.07
N ASN A 112 -3.58 23.70 -0.52
CA ASN A 112 -3.32 25.12 -0.81
C ASN A 112 -3.11 25.89 0.51
N PRO A 113 -1.89 26.44 0.79
CA PRO A 113 -1.57 27.06 2.07
C PRO A 113 -2.33 28.38 2.33
N ARG A 114 -2.97 28.95 1.30
CA ARG A 114 -3.73 30.21 1.39
C ARG A 114 -5.21 30.00 1.69
N ARG A 115 -5.67 28.75 1.80
CA ARG A 115 -7.07 28.41 2.09
C ARG A 115 -7.19 27.76 3.47
N ARG A 116 -8.30 28.01 4.16
CA ARG A 116 -8.60 27.35 5.42
C ARG A 116 -8.86 25.87 5.21
N VAL A 117 -8.61 25.07 6.23
CA VAL A 117 -8.83 23.60 6.22
C VAL A 117 -10.27 23.27 5.87
N GLY A 118 -11.25 23.97 6.46
CA GLY A 118 -12.67 23.80 6.14
C GLY A 118 -12.98 23.97 4.66
N ASP A 119 -12.43 25.00 4.01
CA ASP A 119 -12.60 25.26 2.58
C ASP A 119 -11.99 24.14 1.72
N LEU A 120 -10.80 23.64 2.12
CA LEU A 120 -10.11 22.57 1.39
C LEU A 120 -10.88 21.25 1.43
N ILE A 121 -11.50 20.92 2.56
CA ILE A 121 -12.30 19.70 2.70
C ILE A 121 -13.68 19.88 2.05
N ALA A 122 -14.27 21.10 2.09
CA ALA A 122 -15.58 21.40 1.49
C ALA A 122 -15.53 21.48 -0.04
N GLU A 123 -14.38 21.85 -0.64
CA GLU A 123 -14.26 22.06 -2.09
C GLU A 123 -14.79 20.90 -2.94
N PRO A 124 -14.39 19.64 -2.72
CA PRO A 124 -14.93 18.52 -3.48
C PRO A 124 -16.46 18.33 -3.28
N LEU A 125 -16.99 18.61 -2.09
CA LEU A 125 -18.41 18.55 -1.83
C LEU A 125 -19.20 19.55 -2.68
N HIS A 126 -18.68 20.79 -2.83
CA HIS A 126 -19.26 21.82 -3.69
C HIS A 126 -19.15 21.48 -5.18
N VAL A 127 -17.95 21.06 -5.63
CA VAL A 127 -17.67 20.74 -7.05
C VAL A 127 -18.56 19.60 -7.56
N HIS A 128 -18.78 18.60 -6.74
CA HIS A 128 -19.57 17.42 -7.10
C HIS A 128 -21.04 17.49 -6.64
N ALA A 129 -21.45 18.56 -5.96
CA ALA A 129 -22.83 18.76 -5.45
C ALA A 129 -23.34 17.55 -4.64
N ILE A 130 -22.50 16.99 -3.76
CA ILE A 130 -22.80 15.76 -3.02
C ILE A 130 -23.78 16.04 -1.88
N ARG A 131 -23.70 17.22 -1.29
CA ARG A 131 -24.52 17.66 -0.14
C ARG A 131 -25.11 19.03 -0.44
N SER A 132 -26.24 19.34 0.21
CA SER A 132 -26.75 20.70 0.21
C SER A 132 -25.79 21.63 0.95
N ARG A 133 -25.80 22.91 0.62
CA ARG A 133 -24.94 23.90 1.30
C ARG A 133 -25.17 23.95 2.81
N ALA A 134 -26.40 23.67 3.25
CA ALA A 134 -26.77 23.65 4.67
C ALA A 134 -26.16 22.46 5.42
N ASP A 135 -25.93 21.32 4.75
CA ASP A 135 -25.42 20.09 5.37
C ASP A 135 -23.89 20.04 5.43
N ILE A 136 -23.20 20.87 4.64
CA ILE A 136 -21.74 20.85 4.57
C ILE A 136 -21.08 21.09 5.93
N PRO A 137 -21.48 22.07 6.77
CA PRO A 137 -20.84 22.30 8.06
C PRO A 137 -20.93 21.11 9.01
N ALA A 138 -22.04 20.38 9.01
CA ALA A 138 -22.21 19.16 9.82
C ALA A 138 -21.28 18.05 9.31
N ARG A 139 -21.20 17.87 7.98
CA ARG A 139 -20.33 16.89 7.35
C ARG A 139 -18.85 17.18 7.60
N LEU A 140 -18.43 18.45 7.59
CA LEU A 140 -17.04 18.83 7.90
C LEU A 140 -16.67 18.43 9.35
N LYS A 141 -17.54 18.64 10.31
CA LYS A 141 -17.31 18.24 11.71
C LYS A 141 -17.17 16.73 11.84
N GLU A 142 -18.06 15.97 11.20
CA GLU A 142 -17.98 14.50 11.15
C GLU A 142 -16.67 14.02 10.54
N LEU A 143 -16.22 14.61 9.43
CA LEU A 143 -14.95 14.26 8.79
C LEU A 143 -13.73 14.54 9.67
N MET A 144 -13.74 15.66 10.39
CA MET A 144 -12.69 15.98 11.36
C MET A 144 -12.65 14.97 12.51
N GLU A 145 -13.79 14.58 13.01
CA GLU A 145 -13.91 13.56 14.05
C GLU A 145 -13.40 12.19 13.56
N LEU A 146 -13.78 11.79 12.34
CA LEU A 146 -13.30 10.53 11.71
C LEU A 146 -11.78 10.45 11.65
N VAL A 147 -11.09 11.57 11.46
CA VAL A 147 -9.62 11.60 11.39
C VAL A 147 -8.97 12.00 12.72
N GLY A 148 -9.75 12.12 13.82
CA GLY A 148 -9.25 12.44 15.14
C GLY A 148 -8.69 13.85 15.28
N LEU A 149 -9.31 14.84 14.62
CA LEU A 149 -8.97 16.25 14.71
C LEU A 149 -10.14 17.07 15.29
N PRO A 150 -9.89 18.07 16.15
CA PRO A 150 -10.93 18.97 16.64
C PRO A 150 -11.60 19.76 15.51
N ALA A 151 -12.93 19.90 15.56
CA ALA A 151 -13.69 20.69 14.57
C ALA A 151 -13.26 22.17 14.52
N ALA A 152 -12.77 22.73 15.61
CA ALA A 152 -12.22 24.10 15.66
C ALA A 152 -11.04 24.33 14.68
N TYR A 153 -10.38 23.24 14.24
CA TYR A 153 -9.27 23.31 13.28
C TYR A 153 -9.71 23.61 11.84
N LEU A 154 -11.01 23.55 11.55
CA LEU A 154 -11.54 23.92 10.23
C LEU A 154 -11.23 25.39 9.84
N GLU A 155 -11.10 26.28 10.83
CA GLU A 155 -10.83 27.72 10.64
C GLU A 155 -9.35 28.02 10.42
N ARG A 156 -8.44 27.08 10.66
CA ARG A 156 -7.00 27.24 10.57
C ARG A 156 -6.48 27.00 9.15
N TYR A 157 -5.24 27.44 8.92
CA TYR A 157 -4.52 27.26 7.67
C TYR A 157 -3.56 26.05 7.74
N PRO A 158 -3.25 25.40 6.59
CA PRO A 158 -2.36 24.21 6.57
C PRO A 158 -1.01 24.39 7.21
N HIS A 159 -0.40 25.58 7.16
CA HIS A 159 0.90 25.86 7.73
C HIS A 159 0.93 25.85 9.27
N GLU A 160 -0.23 25.92 9.92
CA GLU A 160 -0.35 25.86 11.39
C GLU A 160 -0.37 24.44 11.94
N PHE A 161 -0.24 23.42 11.08
CA PHE A 161 -0.35 22.00 11.45
C PHE A 161 0.97 21.25 11.32
N SER A 162 1.16 20.22 12.15
CA SER A 162 2.23 19.25 12.00
C SER A 162 2.04 18.40 10.73
N GLY A 163 3.09 17.70 10.27
CA GLY A 163 3.03 16.80 9.12
C GLY A 163 1.93 15.75 9.25
N GLY A 164 1.82 15.11 10.41
CA GLY A 164 0.79 14.10 10.67
C GLY A 164 -0.63 14.68 10.70
N GLN A 165 -0.81 15.90 11.21
CA GLN A 165 -2.09 16.58 11.17
C GLN A 165 -2.48 16.97 9.74
N ARG A 166 -1.53 17.45 8.92
CA ARG A 166 -1.77 17.70 7.48
C ARG A 166 -2.16 16.44 6.74
N GLN A 167 -1.53 15.30 7.06
CA GLN A 167 -1.91 14.01 6.50
C GLN A 167 -3.35 13.63 6.86
N ARG A 168 -3.75 13.80 8.12
CA ARG A 168 -5.15 13.58 8.56
C ARG A 168 -6.15 14.47 7.82
N ILE A 169 -5.80 15.74 7.56
CA ILE A 169 -6.60 16.66 6.74
C ILE A 169 -6.72 16.15 5.29
N GLY A 170 -5.62 15.66 4.70
CA GLY A 170 -5.63 15.05 3.36
C GLY A 170 -6.53 13.82 3.28
N ILE A 171 -6.52 12.97 4.33
CA ILE A 171 -7.41 11.83 4.46
C ILE A 171 -8.87 12.30 4.57
N ALA A 172 -9.17 13.30 5.42
CA ALA A 172 -10.53 13.85 5.57
C ALA A 172 -11.06 14.39 4.23
N ARG A 173 -10.22 15.09 3.45
CA ARG A 173 -10.57 15.59 2.11
C ARG A 173 -10.91 14.45 1.14
N ALA A 174 -10.16 13.37 1.15
CA ALA A 174 -10.46 12.19 0.33
C ALA A 174 -11.78 11.53 0.76
N LEU A 175 -12.02 11.41 2.06
CA LEU A 175 -13.25 10.83 2.62
C LEU A 175 -14.50 11.68 2.37
N ALA A 176 -14.35 12.99 2.14
CA ALA A 176 -15.47 13.88 1.83
C ALA A 176 -16.29 13.40 0.63
N MET A 177 -15.64 12.71 -0.32
CA MET A 177 -16.25 12.18 -1.53
C MET A 177 -16.99 10.85 -1.33
N GLU A 178 -16.93 10.23 -0.14
CA GLU A 178 -17.49 8.91 0.15
C GLU A 178 -16.99 7.85 -0.85
N PRO A 179 -15.66 7.71 -0.99
CA PRO A 179 -15.08 6.85 -2.02
C PRO A 179 -15.26 5.36 -1.68
N SER A 180 -15.30 4.50 -2.72
CA SER A 180 -15.17 3.05 -2.56
C SER A 180 -13.71 2.58 -2.69
N LEU A 181 -12.85 3.38 -3.34
CA LEU A 181 -11.42 3.12 -3.52
C LEU A 181 -10.59 4.33 -3.11
N ILE A 182 -9.54 4.10 -2.33
CA ILE A 182 -8.49 5.09 -2.06
C ILE A 182 -7.15 4.50 -2.48
N VAL A 183 -6.44 5.20 -3.36
CA VAL A 183 -5.03 4.93 -3.65
C VAL A 183 -4.19 5.84 -2.77
N ALA A 184 -3.47 5.26 -1.81
CA ALA A 184 -2.58 5.97 -0.90
C ALA A 184 -1.15 5.84 -1.40
N ASP A 185 -0.61 6.92 -1.99
CA ASP A 185 0.74 6.97 -2.57
C ASP A 185 1.74 7.45 -1.51
N GLU A 186 2.47 6.51 -0.90
CA GLU A 186 3.45 6.73 0.17
C GLU A 186 2.93 7.63 1.32
N PRO A 187 1.74 7.35 1.90
CA PRO A 187 1.03 8.29 2.76
C PRO A 187 1.73 8.56 4.11
N VAL A 188 2.80 7.85 4.42
CA VAL A 188 3.52 7.97 5.70
C VAL A 188 5.02 8.23 5.54
N SER A 189 5.54 8.31 4.31
CA SER A 189 6.98 8.36 4.03
C SER A 189 7.70 9.59 4.60
N ALA A 190 7.00 10.72 4.72
CA ALA A 190 7.54 11.99 5.22
C ALA A 190 7.27 12.24 6.72
N LEU A 191 6.86 11.21 7.47
CA LEU A 191 6.44 11.33 8.87
C LEU A 191 7.40 10.58 9.80
N ASP A 192 7.51 11.04 11.05
CA ASP A 192 8.23 10.32 12.11
C ASP A 192 7.58 8.97 12.43
N VAL A 193 8.38 7.99 12.84
CA VAL A 193 7.94 6.59 13.07
C VAL A 193 6.70 6.49 13.97
N SER A 194 6.64 7.27 15.05
CA SER A 194 5.48 7.28 15.96
C SER A 194 4.21 7.80 15.31
N ILE A 195 4.34 8.81 14.46
CA ILE A 195 3.22 9.39 13.71
C ILE A 195 2.81 8.46 12.57
N GLN A 196 3.77 7.80 11.91
CA GLN A 196 3.48 6.77 10.91
C GLN A 196 2.54 5.70 11.47
N ALA A 197 2.86 5.14 12.66
CA ALA A 197 2.03 4.13 13.31
C ALA A 197 0.59 4.62 13.54
N GLN A 198 0.43 5.88 13.98
CA GLN A 198 -0.90 6.46 14.20
C GLN A 198 -1.70 6.61 12.91
N ILE A 199 -1.06 7.03 11.80
CA ILE A 199 -1.72 7.17 10.50
C ILE A 199 -2.07 5.80 9.91
N VAL A 200 -1.19 4.81 10.07
CA VAL A 200 -1.43 3.43 9.65
C VAL A 200 -2.65 2.84 10.38
N ASN A 201 -2.73 3.00 11.70
CA ASN A 201 -3.87 2.57 12.49
C ASN A 201 -5.17 3.29 12.06
N LEU A 202 -5.09 4.59 11.75
CA LEU A 202 -6.22 5.34 11.21
C LEU A 202 -6.72 4.75 9.88
N PHE A 203 -5.83 4.38 8.94
CA PHE A 203 -6.23 3.73 7.70
C PHE A 203 -6.96 2.40 7.95
N MET A 204 -6.47 1.60 8.90
CA MET A 204 -7.09 0.32 9.26
C MET A 204 -8.49 0.51 9.87
N GLU A 205 -8.62 1.45 10.82
CA GLU A 205 -9.90 1.81 11.43
C GLU A 205 -10.92 2.30 10.39
N LEU A 206 -10.50 3.22 9.51
CA LEU A 206 -11.35 3.75 8.46
C LEU A 206 -11.79 2.67 7.46
N ARG A 207 -10.90 1.71 7.14
CA ARG A 207 -11.25 0.57 6.29
C ARG A 207 -12.42 -0.22 6.88
N GLU A 208 -12.35 -0.54 8.15
CA GLU A 208 -13.37 -1.34 8.84
C GLU A 208 -14.69 -0.57 8.99
N ARG A 209 -14.61 0.70 9.47
CA ARG A 209 -15.80 1.53 9.70
C ARG A 209 -16.55 1.91 8.43
N LEU A 210 -15.83 2.19 7.35
CA LEU A 210 -16.39 2.71 6.11
C LEU A 210 -16.38 1.69 4.96
N SER A 211 -15.95 0.44 5.23
CA SER A 211 -15.83 -0.63 4.21
C SER A 211 -14.99 -0.22 3.00
N LEU A 212 -13.91 0.51 3.21
CA LEU A 212 -13.05 1.05 2.15
C LEU A 212 -12.15 -0.01 1.53
N THR A 213 -11.88 0.18 0.25
CA THR A 213 -10.84 -0.56 -0.48
C THR A 213 -9.61 0.31 -0.63
N TYR A 214 -8.42 -0.25 -0.39
CA TYR A 214 -7.17 0.48 -0.54
C TYR A 214 -6.23 -0.15 -1.56
N ILE A 215 -5.53 0.71 -2.31
CA ILE A 215 -4.24 0.38 -2.92
C ILE A 215 -3.20 1.19 -2.14
N PHE A 216 -2.40 0.51 -1.34
CA PHE A 216 -1.44 1.13 -0.43
C PHE A 216 -0.03 1.01 -1.00
N ILE A 217 0.49 2.12 -1.53
CA ILE A 217 1.83 2.19 -2.09
C ILE A 217 2.79 2.60 -0.98
N ALA A 218 3.81 1.79 -0.71
CA ALA A 218 4.87 2.14 0.22
C ALA A 218 6.21 1.54 -0.19
N HIS A 219 7.28 2.15 0.30
CA HIS A 219 8.63 1.59 0.23
C HIS A 219 8.98 0.82 1.52
N ASP A 220 8.30 1.10 2.63
CA ASP A 220 8.44 0.37 3.89
C ASP A 220 7.58 -0.90 3.87
N LEU A 221 8.28 -2.03 3.77
CA LEU A 221 7.67 -3.35 3.73
C LEU A 221 7.01 -3.73 5.06
N ALA A 222 7.50 -3.22 6.21
CA ALA A 222 6.90 -3.52 7.51
C ALA A 222 5.50 -2.90 7.62
N VAL A 223 5.34 -1.67 7.13
CA VAL A 223 4.03 -1.01 7.03
C VAL A 223 3.10 -1.80 6.14
N VAL A 224 3.57 -2.23 4.94
CA VAL A 224 2.75 -3.00 4.00
C VAL A 224 2.31 -4.33 4.59
N ARG A 225 3.21 -5.05 5.29
CA ARG A 225 2.86 -6.30 5.98
C ARG A 225 1.71 -6.10 6.98
N HIS A 226 1.68 -4.95 7.63
CA HIS A 226 0.68 -4.66 8.66
C HIS A 226 -0.69 -4.28 8.09
N VAL A 227 -0.74 -3.50 7.00
CA VAL A 227 -2.01 -2.95 6.48
C VAL A 227 -2.64 -3.79 5.37
N SER A 228 -1.84 -4.60 4.66
CA SER A 228 -2.27 -5.22 3.41
C SER A 228 -2.74 -6.65 3.61
N THR A 229 -3.82 -7.02 2.93
CA THR A 229 -4.30 -8.40 2.87
C THR A 229 -3.63 -9.18 1.74
N ARG A 230 -3.30 -8.47 0.65
CA ARG A 230 -2.57 -8.97 -0.50
C ARG A 230 -1.48 -7.98 -0.90
N THR A 231 -0.35 -8.48 -1.38
CA THR A 231 0.80 -7.68 -1.78
C THR A 231 1.17 -7.96 -3.24
N ALA A 232 1.50 -6.91 -3.97
CA ALA A 232 2.08 -6.95 -5.31
C ALA A 232 3.45 -6.28 -5.28
N VAL A 233 4.47 -7.01 -5.76
CA VAL A 233 5.86 -6.55 -5.82
C VAL A 233 6.17 -6.08 -7.23
N MET A 234 6.61 -4.84 -7.38
CA MET A 234 6.86 -4.20 -8.66
C MET A 234 8.35 -3.96 -8.89
N TYR A 235 8.83 -4.30 -10.07
CA TYR A 235 10.21 -4.08 -10.52
C TYR A 235 10.23 -3.56 -11.96
N LEU A 236 10.92 -2.46 -12.22
CA LEU A 236 11.04 -1.81 -13.56
C LEU A 236 9.72 -1.82 -14.36
N GLY A 237 8.66 -1.28 -13.77
CA GLY A 237 7.35 -1.12 -14.42
C GLY A 237 6.48 -2.36 -14.47
N SER A 238 6.91 -3.52 -13.97
CA SER A 238 6.15 -4.78 -14.05
C SER A 238 5.95 -5.42 -12.69
N ILE A 239 4.82 -6.12 -12.49
CA ILE A 239 4.59 -6.96 -11.31
C ILE A 239 5.43 -8.23 -11.47
N VAL A 240 6.30 -8.51 -10.49
CA VAL A 240 7.15 -9.69 -10.49
C VAL A 240 6.62 -10.79 -9.56
N GLU A 241 5.88 -10.43 -8.53
CA GLU A 241 5.22 -11.36 -7.63
C GLU A 241 3.97 -10.72 -7.01
N THR A 242 2.90 -11.49 -6.82
CA THR A 242 1.70 -11.04 -6.11
C THR A 242 1.02 -12.22 -5.42
N GLY A 243 0.36 -11.95 -4.28
CA GLY A 243 -0.36 -12.98 -3.52
C GLY A 243 -0.75 -12.52 -2.12
N PRO A 244 -1.29 -13.42 -1.29
CA PRO A 244 -1.55 -13.14 0.12
C PRO A 244 -0.30 -12.60 0.80
N THR A 245 -0.45 -11.52 1.58
CA THR A 245 0.69 -10.80 2.18
C THR A 245 1.57 -11.73 2.99
N ASP A 246 1.00 -12.56 3.86
CA ASP A 246 1.79 -13.49 4.70
C ASP A 246 2.65 -14.44 3.84
N LEU A 247 2.10 -14.98 2.75
CA LEU A 247 2.85 -15.87 1.86
C LEU A 247 3.99 -15.15 1.13
N ILE A 248 3.78 -13.90 0.69
CA ILE A 248 4.84 -13.08 0.07
C ILE A 248 5.98 -12.83 1.05
N PHE A 249 5.65 -12.52 2.32
CA PHE A 249 6.64 -12.19 3.33
C PHE A 249 7.37 -13.40 3.91
N ASP A 250 6.66 -14.51 4.10
CA ASP A 250 7.23 -15.70 4.73
C ASP A 250 7.91 -16.65 3.73
N ARG A 251 7.43 -16.69 2.48
CA ARG A 251 7.91 -17.60 1.43
C ARG A 251 8.01 -16.93 0.07
N PRO A 252 8.85 -15.88 -0.09
CA PRO A 252 8.98 -15.19 -1.37
C PRO A 252 9.38 -16.16 -2.49
N ALA A 253 8.69 -16.08 -3.63
CA ALA A 253 8.96 -16.94 -4.78
C ALA A 253 9.88 -16.28 -5.82
N HIS A 254 9.91 -14.94 -5.86
CA HIS A 254 10.80 -14.21 -6.76
C HIS A 254 12.10 -13.80 -6.03
N PRO A 255 13.29 -14.01 -6.60
CA PRO A 255 14.56 -13.64 -5.96
C PRO A 255 14.69 -12.16 -5.59
N TYR A 256 14.03 -11.27 -6.34
CA TYR A 256 13.96 -9.85 -6.00
C TYR A 256 13.14 -9.60 -4.72
N THR A 257 11.99 -10.28 -4.57
CA THR A 257 11.16 -10.19 -3.36
C THR A 257 11.94 -10.67 -2.14
N GLU A 258 12.67 -11.79 -2.27
CA GLU A 258 13.54 -12.34 -1.22
C GLU A 258 14.60 -11.31 -0.80
N ALA A 259 15.28 -10.69 -1.76
CA ALA A 259 16.28 -9.66 -1.50
C ALA A 259 15.68 -8.42 -0.80
N LEU A 260 14.53 -7.92 -1.26
CA LEU A 260 13.83 -6.80 -0.62
C LEU A 260 13.48 -7.11 0.84
N LEU A 261 12.93 -8.30 1.11
CA LEU A 261 12.54 -8.73 2.45
C LEU A 261 13.74 -8.97 3.36
N SER A 262 14.88 -9.37 2.81
CA SER A 262 16.12 -9.54 3.59
C SER A 262 16.66 -8.22 4.17
N ALA A 263 16.26 -7.08 3.59
CA ALA A 263 16.69 -5.75 4.02
C ALA A 263 15.84 -5.20 5.18
N ILE A 264 14.70 -5.84 5.53
CA ILE A 264 13.84 -5.39 6.64
C ILE A 264 14.56 -5.63 7.97
N PRO A 265 14.72 -4.59 8.83
CA PRO A 265 15.20 -4.76 10.18
C PRO A 265 14.16 -5.56 11.01
N VAL A 266 14.49 -6.77 11.42
CA VAL A 266 13.63 -7.56 12.31
C VAL A 266 14.19 -7.45 13.72
N PRO A 267 13.36 -7.07 14.73
CA PRO A 267 13.75 -7.16 16.13
C PRO A 267 14.17 -8.60 16.47
N ARG A 268 15.34 -8.80 17.04
CA ARG A 268 15.89 -10.14 17.31
C ARG A 268 15.62 -10.58 18.72
N ALA A 269 15.24 -11.85 18.88
CA ALA A 269 15.37 -12.52 20.16
C ALA A 269 16.85 -12.62 20.54
N ARG A 270 17.19 -12.44 21.82
CA ARG A 270 18.56 -12.60 22.35
C ARG A 270 19.05 -14.02 21.96
N GLY A 271 20.14 -14.10 21.21
CA GLY A 271 20.76 -15.38 20.79
C GLY A 271 20.49 -15.82 19.36
N ALA A 272 19.61 -15.17 18.60
CA ALA A 272 19.45 -15.45 17.18
C ALA A 272 20.62 -14.87 16.38
N GLY A 273 21.30 -15.72 15.57
CA GLY A 273 22.40 -15.35 14.69
C GLY A 273 22.01 -14.27 13.66
N PRO A 274 22.98 -13.62 12.99
CA PRO A 274 22.71 -12.60 11.99
C PRO A 274 21.91 -13.19 10.81
N ARG A 275 20.75 -12.60 10.48
CA ARG A 275 20.08 -12.88 9.20
C ARG A 275 20.97 -12.32 8.10
N GLU A 276 21.38 -13.17 7.16
CA GLU A 276 22.21 -12.75 6.06
C GLU A 276 21.40 -11.81 5.14
N ARG A 277 21.85 -10.57 5.01
CA ARG A 277 21.26 -9.60 4.09
C ARG A 277 21.70 -9.94 2.68
N ILE A 278 20.74 -10.17 1.79
CA ILE A 278 21.03 -10.39 0.38
C ILE A 278 21.35 -9.03 -0.27
N ILE A 279 22.62 -8.81 -0.58
CA ILE A 279 23.09 -7.62 -1.28
C ILE A 279 22.99 -7.88 -2.78
N LEU A 280 22.05 -7.17 -3.44
CA LEU A 280 21.94 -7.23 -4.89
C LEU A 280 23.18 -6.58 -5.54
N LYS A 281 23.89 -7.33 -6.35
CA LYS A 281 25.05 -6.83 -7.10
C LYS A 281 24.59 -6.11 -8.36
N GLY A 282 25.30 -5.06 -8.76
CA GLY A 282 25.01 -4.25 -9.95
C GLY A 282 23.97 -3.13 -9.70
N ASP A 283 24.01 -2.14 -10.60
CA ASP A 283 23.11 -1.01 -10.56
C ASP A 283 21.71 -1.37 -11.06
N LEU A 284 20.72 -0.56 -10.68
CA LEU A 284 19.36 -0.67 -11.22
C LEU A 284 19.43 -0.40 -12.73
N PRO A 285 18.97 -1.35 -13.59
CA PRO A 285 18.95 -1.13 -15.02
C PRO A 285 18.13 0.12 -15.37
N SER A 286 18.59 0.81 -16.43
CA SER A 286 17.87 1.99 -16.90
C SER A 286 16.47 1.60 -17.39
N PRO A 287 15.42 2.26 -16.92
CA PRO A 287 14.07 2.03 -17.45
C PRO A 287 13.89 2.52 -18.89
N LEU A 288 14.88 3.24 -19.44
CA LEU A 288 14.93 3.64 -20.86
C LEU A 288 15.50 2.52 -21.76
N ASP A 289 16.23 1.57 -21.18
CA ASP A 289 16.82 0.44 -21.88
C ASP A 289 16.79 -0.80 -20.99
N PRO A 290 15.60 -1.36 -20.74
CA PRO A 290 15.43 -2.52 -19.89
C PRO A 290 15.99 -3.77 -20.57
N PRO A 291 16.47 -4.78 -19.82
CA PRO A 291 16.90 -6.06 -20.37
C PRO A 291 15.84 -6.71 -21.25
N ALA A 292 16.24 -7.31 -22.37
CA ALA A 292 15.34 -7.91 -23.36
C ALA A 292 14.53 -9.10 -22.78
N GLY A 293 15.16 -9.90 -21.92
CA GLY A 293 14.52 -11.02 -21.23
C GLY A 293 13.91 -10.61 -19.88
N CYS A 294 14.22 -11.38 -18.85
CA CYS A 294 13.83 -11.07 -17.48
C CYS A 294 14.45 -9.73 -17.04
N LYS A 295 13.63 -8.77 -16.66
CA LYS A 295 14.11 -7.44 -16.24
C LYS A 295 15.07 -7.48 -15.04
N PHE A 296 14.95 -8.50 -14.19
CA PHE A 296 15.83 -8.70 -13.04
C PHE A 296 17.11 -9.49 -13.37
N SER A 297 17.31 -9.94 -14.62
CA SER A 297 18.43 -10.83 -15.03
C SER A 297 19.82 -10.26 -14.71
N THR A 298 20.01 -8.94 -14.76
CA THR A 298 21.30 -8.28 -14.49
C THR A 298 21.69 -8.26 -13.00
N ARG A 299 20.73 -8.45 -12.10
CA ARG A 299 20.92 -8.42 -10.63
C ARG A 299 20.56 -9.74 -9.96
N CYS A 300 20.05 -10.73 -10.72
CA CYS A 300 19.60 -12.01 -10.20
C CYS A 300 20.77 -12.94 -9.93
N PRO A 301 20.97 -13.42 -8.69
CA PRO A 301 22.05 -14.39 -8.41
C PRO A 301 21.80 -15.77 -9.04
N PHE A 302 20.58 -16.03 -9.51
CA PHE A 302 20.15 -17.31 -10.12
C PHE A 302 19.89 -17.17 -11.63
N VAL A 303 20.49 -16.15 -12.27
CA VAL A 303 20.30 -15.92 -13.71
C VAL A 303 20.78 -17.08 -14.55
N SER A 304 19.95 -17.49 -15.53
CA SER A 304 20.28 -18.48 -16.57
C SER A 304 20.20 -17.87 -17.95
N GLU A 305 20.61 -18.61 -18.99
CA GLU A 305 20.53 -18.17 -20.39
C GLU A 305 19.09 -17.84 -20.79
N ARG A 306 18.12 -18.66 -20.36
CA ARG A 306 16.70 -18.41 -20.59
C ARG A 306 16.25 -17.06 -20.00
N CYS A 307 16.78 -16.66 -18.85
CA CYS A 307 16.44 -15.37 -18.23
C CYS A 307 16.98 -14.17 -19.04
N ARG A 308 18.02 -14.35 -19.84
CA ARG A 308 18.59 -13.28 -20.68
C ARG A 308 17.80 -13.09 -21.97
N SER A 309 17.24 -14.17 -22.52
CA SER A 309 16.58 -14.20 -23.83
C SER A 309 15.06 -14.11 -23.75
N GLU A 310 14.44 -14.63 -22.68
CA GLU A 310 12.99 -14.74 -22.57
C GLU A 310 12.44 -13.96 -21.38
N ARG A 311 11.35 -13.20 -21.57
CA ARG A 311 10.64 -12.49 -20.51
C ARG A 311 9.66 -13.44 -19.81
N PRO A 312 9.81 -13.68 -18.48
CA PRO A 312 8.86 -14.52 -17.75
C PRO A 312 7.51 -13.83 -17.63
N GLN A 313 6.44 -14.59 -17.89
CA GLN A 313 5.07 -14.13 -17.67
C GLN A 313 4.67 -14.33 -16.20
N LEU A 314 3.79 -13.46 -15.69
CA LEU A 314 3.18 -13.63 -14.37
C LEU A 314 2.27 -14.86 -14.39
N ARG A 315 2.65 -15.94 -13.73
CA ARG A 315 1.93 -17.21 -13.71
C ARG A 315 1.50 -17.59 -12.29
N PRO A 316 0.32 -18.20 -12.13
CA PRO A 316 -0.14 -18.64 -10.82
C PRO A 316 0.71 -19.79 -10.27
N LEU A 317 0.87 -19.82 -8.94
CA LEU A 317 1.42 -20.91 -8.17
C LEU A 317 0.29 -21.64 -7.43
N PRO A 318 0.50 -22.94 -7.04
CA PRO A 318 -0.52 -23.74 -6.36
C PRO A 318 -1.02 -23.15 -5.03
N ASP A 319 -0.22 -22.29 -4.38
CA ASP A 319 -0.52 -21.68 -3.08
C ASP A 319 -1.27 -20.33 -3.18
N GLY A 320 -1.75 -19.95 -4.37
CA GLY A 320 -2.52 -18.74 -4.59
C GLY A 320 -1.68 -17.48 -4.85
N ARG A 321 -0.33 -17.61 -4.89
CA ARG A 321 0.55 -16.54 -5.40
C ARG A 321 0.63 -16.58 -6.92
N SER A 322 1.13 -15.50 -7.51
CA SER A 322 1.57 -15.47 -8.91
C SER A 322 2.96 -14.88 -9.00
N VAL A 323 3.83 -15.41 -9.86
CA VAL A 323 5.22 -15.01 -10.00
C VAL A 323 5.66 -14.93 -11.46
N ALA A 324 6.42 -13.89 -11.79
CA ALA A 324 7.08 -13.70 -13.09
C ALA A 324 8.54 -14.14 -13.01
N CYS A 325 8.77 -15.43 -12.83
CA CYS A 325 10.10 -16.04 -12.77
C CYS A 325 10.09 -17.39 -13.49
N HIS A 326 11.15 -17.69 -14.27
CA HIS A 326 11.33 -18.99 -14.91
C HIS A 326 11.59 -20.09 -13.88
N PHE A 327 12.30 -19.73 -12.80
CA PHE A 327 12.74 -20.62 -11.72
C PHE A 327 12.31 -20.05 -10.36
N PRO A 328 10.99 -20.10 -10.04
CA PRO A 328 10.51 -19.62 -8.74
C PRO A 328 11.19 -20.32 -7.60
N ARG A 329 11.56 -19.59 -6.56
CA ARG A 329 12.08 -20.16 -5.33
C ARG A 329 10.95 -20.96 -4.67
N GLN A 330 11.15 -22.26 -4.51
CA GLN A 330 10.35 -23.04 -3.59
C GLN A 330 10.88 -22.76 -2.20
N ALA A 331 10.02 -22.44 -1.24
CA ALA A 331 10.45 -22.34 0.15
C ALA A 331 11.12 -23.67 0.49
N ASN A 332 12.41 -23.63 0.88
CA ASN A 332 13.13 -24.80 1.32
C ASN A 332 12.34 -25.49 2.41
N GLN A 333 11.75 -26.65 2.07
CA GLN A 333 11.28 -27.64 3.06
C GLN A 333 12.50 -28.33 3.71
N ASP A 334 13.73 -28.00 3.28
CA ASP A 334 14.96 -28.72 3.64
C ASP A 334 15.96 -27.90 4.46
N SER A 335 15.51 -27.07 5.40
CA SER A 335 16.45 -26.59 6.45
C SER A 335 16.52 -27.54 7.66
N SER A 336 15.75 -28.63 7.67
CA SER A 336 15.80 -29.67 8.73
C SER A 336 16.50 -30.96 8.32
N ALA A 337 16.91 -31.12 7.04
CA ALA A 337 17.49 -32.38 6.56
C ALA A 337 19.03 -32.43 6.52
N HIS A 338 19.73 -31.38 6.91
CA HIS A 338 21.23 -31.37 6.89
C HIS A 338 21.90 -31.34 8.27
N LEU A 339 21.17 -31.65 9.36
CA LEU A 339 21.77 -31.75 10.71
C LEU A 339 21.72 -33.16 11.32
N ASP A 340 21.26 -34.20 10.61
CA ASP A 340 21.17 -35.57 11.14
C ASP A 340 21.97 -36.61 10.36
N ALA A 341 23.18 -36.28 9.87
CA ALA A 341 24.08 -37.28 9.28
C ALA A 341 25.40 -37.45 10.03
N SER A 342 25.53 -36.98 11.29
CA SER A 342 26.71 -37.33 12.12
C SER A 342 26.38 -37.21 13.60
N ASN A 343 25.52 -38.06 14.14
CA ASN A 343 25.68 -38.63 15.48
C ASN A 343 24.47 -39.52 15.82
N GLY A 344 24.71 -40.84 15.80
CA GLY A 344 23.72 -41.78 16.28
C GLY A 344 23.45 -41.60 17.77
N ARG A 345 22.20 -41.23 18.09
CA ARG A 345 21.55 -41.48 19.38
C ARG A 345 20.03 -41.53 19.20
N ALA A 346 19.39 -42.50 19.84
CA ALA A 346 18.00 -42.84 19.79
C ALA A 346 17.03 -41.73 20.26
N PRO A 347 15.73 -41.79 19.88
CA PRO A 347 14.77 -40.73 20.11
C PRO A 347 14.30 -40.69 21.58
N ILE A 348 14.27 -39.49 22.15
CA ILE A 348 13.59 -39.21 23.40
C ILE A 348 12.24 -38.55 23.01
N GLU A 349 11.16 -39.20 23.44
CA GLU A 349 9.80 -38.67 23.38
C GLU A 349 9.71 -37.34 24.12
N SER A 350 9.29 -36.29 23.44
CA SER A 350 8.99 -34.99 24.07
C SER A 350 7.50 -34.69 23.99
N GLN A 351 6.93 -34.65 25.17
CA GLN A 351 5.58 -34.15 25.44
C GLN A 351 5.44 -32.68 24.98
N ALA A 352 4.36 -32.43 24.28
CA ALA A 352 3.94 -31.09 23.87
C ALA A 352 3.57 -30.23 25.08
N SER A 353 4.16 -29.02 25.18
CA SER A 353 3.63 -27.96 26.02
C SER A 353 3.51 -26.69 25.17
N ILE A 354 2.26 -26.37 24.85
CA ILE A 354 1.88 -25.13 24.16
C ILE A 354 1.91 -24.02 25.21
N ALA A 355 2.89 -23.10 25.10
CA ALA A 355 2.87 -21.86 25.86
C ALA A 355 2.41 -20.72 24.95
N SER A 356 1.14 -20.34 25.13
CA SER A 356 0.55 -19.12 24.56
C SER A 356 1.15 -17.89 25.21
N ILE A 357 1.85 -17.06 24.45
CA ILE A 357 2.23 -15.71 24.89
C ILE A 357 1.14 -14.75 24.45
N SER A 358 0.19 -14.50 25.35
CA SER A 358 -0.73 -13.36 25.27
C SER A 358 -0.03 -12.12 25.78
N VAL A 359 0.24 -11.16 24.92
CA VAL A 359 0.64 -9.81 25.35
C VAL A 359 -0.63 -9.05 25.70
N ALA A 360 -0.87 -8.90 27.01
CA ALA A 360 -1.97 -8.14 27.55
C ALA A 360 -1.66 -6.64 27.51
N PHE A 361 -2.38 -5.91 26.67
CA PHE A 361 -2.64 -4.48 26.86
C PHE A 361 -4.10 -4.34 27.27
N GLY A 362 -4.33 -4.31 28.58
CA GLY A 362 -5.65 -4.14 29.16
C GLY A 362 -5.62 -3.23 30.37
N GLY A 363 -5.70 -1.93 30.16
CA GLY A 363 -6.00 -0.95 31.20
C GLY A 363 -7.47 -0.53 31.13
N LYS A 364 -8.35 -1.27 31.81
CA LYS A 364 -9.72 -0.82 32.12
C LYS A 364 -9.68 0.09 33.34
N LEU A 365 -9.91 1.39 33.14
CA LEU A 365 -10.33 2.29 34.23
C LEU A 365 -11.84 2.09 34.46
N SER A 366 -12.19 1.45 35.57
CA SER A 366 -13.54 1.40 36.08
C SER A 366 -13.77 2.59 37.02
N LEU A 367 -14.60 3.53 36.62
CA LEU A 367 -15.20 4.54 37.51
C LEU A 367 -16.26 3.86 38.39
N ARG A 368 -15.94 3.64 39.66
CA ARG A 368 -16.93 3.40 40.69
C ARG A 368 -17.30 4.74 41.34
N ARG A 369 -18.57 5.10 41.21
CA ARG A 369 -19.22 6.11 42.05
C ARG A 369 -19.24 5.64 43.48
N ALA A 370 -18.80 6.50 44.39
CA ALA A 370 -19.15 6.42 45.82
C ALA A 370 -19.76 7.76 46.22
N PHE A 371 -21.08 7.73 46.43
CA PHE A 371 -21.82 8.73 47.19
C PHE A 371 -21.48 8.48 48.69
N SER A 372 -21.12 9.51 49.42
CA SER A 372 -21.40 9.59 50.86
C SER A 372 -21.38 11.04 51.31
N SER A 373 -22.51 11.37 51.89
CA SER A 373 -22.91 12.58 52.55
C SER A 373 -22.14 12.89 53.83
N ARG A 374 -22.11 14.17 54.16
CA ARG A 374 -22.28 14.84 55.48
C ARG A 374 -21.29 15.98 55.62
N SER A 375 -21.84 17.13 55.71
CA SER A 375 -22.30 17.96 56.87
C SER A 375 -21.29 19.00 57.32
N THR A 376 -21.72 20.26 57.15
CA THR A 376 -21.64 21.40 58.06
C THR A 376 -20.31 21.72 58.79
N HIS A 377 -19.77 22.92 58.57
CA HIS A 377 -19.78 24.03 59.57
C HIS A 377 -19.09 25.28 59.02
N SER A 378 -19.80 26.34 59.05
CA SER A 378 -19.71 27.72 59.47
C SER A 378 -18.35 28.29 59.90
N VAL A 379 -18.28 29.61 59.61
CA VAL A 379 -17.55 30.70 60.31
C VAL A 379 -16.26 31.19 59.61
N GLN A 380 -16.29 32.26 59.13
CA GLN A 380 -15.97 33.69 59.14
C GLN A 380 -15.68 34.22 57.74
#